data_7056b36aea33f3c97654016b29cac37b
#
_entry.id   7056b36aea33f3c97654016b29cac37b
#
_cell.length_a   1.000
_cell.length_b   1.000
_cell.length_c   1.000
_cell.angle_alpha   90.00
_cell.angle_beta   90.00
_cell.angle_gamma   90.00
#
_symmetry.space_group_name_H-M   'P 1'
#
loop_
_entity.id
_entity.type
_entity.pdbx_description
1 polymer ?
#
loop_
_entity_poly.entity_id
_entity_poly.type
_entity_poly.pdbx_seq_one_letter_code
_entity_poly.pdbx_strand_id
1 'polypeptide(L)'
;MTPDDVDAWLLETDPSLRWQVERDLTGAAPEVWQATRARVPHEGVAAQLLSHQDADGQWAGGAYFPADASRDEPGQPWTATTWTLKILREAGVEPDALRPSTAELLRQNSRWEYDELPYWDGEVDVCINAFTLASGAWLGADVSPIRRFFLEHQLGDGGWNCEWVEGATVSSFPSTLNAIEGILDYERRVGGDAELRAARHRGEEYLLRRSLLRRLSSGEVHPWAVQFVYPFRWTYTALRATDHFRRAAEWDAASPDARLAEAVGVVRGARNPDGTWHQRGVHEGHTWIAEDAPPGEPSPWLTLHALRVLRWWDAAQAQPDAAAD
;
A
#
# COMPACT_ATOMS: atom_id res chain seq x y z
N MET A 1 10.99 -17.26 19.13
CA MET A 1 10.36 -16.22 19.97
C MET A 1 8.94 -16.65 20.32
N THR A 2 8.44 -16.33 21.50
CA THR A 2 7.01 -16.43 21.81
C THR A 2 6.25 -15.30 21.10
N PRO A 3 4.90 -15.34 20.98
CA PRO A 3 4.16 -14.21 20.44
C PRO A 3 4.47 -12.86 21.12
N ASP A 4 4.62 -12.87 22.44
CA ASP A 4 4.97 -11.66 23.21
C ASP A 4 6.39 -11.16 22.88
N ASP A 5 7.33 -12.06 22.57
CA ASP A 5 8.68 -11.70 22.16
C ASP A 5 8.68 -11.01 20.77
N VAL A 6 7.77 -11.42 19.87
CA VAL A 6 7.64 -10.80 18.53
C VAL A 6 7.09 -9.38 18.64
N ASP A 7 6.05 -9.16 19.46
CA ASP A 7 5.50 -7.81 19.68
C ASP A 7 6.56 -6.90 20.34
N ALA A 8 7.32 -7.41 21.32
CA ALA A 8 8.43 -6.68 21.97
C ALA A 8 9.53 -6.30 20.96
N TRP A 9 9.92 -7.24 20.08
CA TRP A 9 10.89 -6.97 19.01
C TRP A 9 10.39 -5.88 18.02
N LEU A 10 9.13 -5.91 17.64
CA LEU A 10 8.54 -4.88 16.77
C LEU A 10 8.50 -3.50 17.45
N LEU A 11 8.32 -3.44 18.78
CA LEU A 11 8.34 -2.18 19.54
C LEU A 11 9.73 -1.54 19.63
N GLU A 12 10.81 -2.28 19.35
CA GLU A 12 12.19 -1.74 19.29
C GLU A 12 12.52 -1.07 17.95
N THR A 13 11.60 -1.08 16.98
CA THR A 13 11.82 -0.54 15.64
C THR A 13 11.67 0.98 15.58
N ASP A 14 11.91 1.50 14.36
CA ASP A 14 11.71 2.91 13.98
C ASP A 14 10.31 3.42 14.34
N PRO A 15 10.15 4.68 14.75
CA PRO A 15 8.84 5.27 15.06
C PRO A 15 7.77 5.07 13.99
N SER A 16 8.15 5.01 12.70
CA SER A 16 7.23 4.79 11.57
C SER A 16 6.48 3.47 11.64
N LEU A 17 7.11 2.42 12.18
CA LEU A 17 6.49 1.13 12.39
C LEU A 17 5.96 0.99 13.82
N ARG A 18 6.73 1.40 14.82
CA ARG A 18 6.43 1.24 16.24
C ARG A 18 5.04 1.77 16.62
N TRP A 19 4.66 2.98 16.21
CA TRP A 19 3.35 3.53 16.55
C TRP A 19 2.19 2.67 16.03
N GLN A 20 2.41 2.01 14.90
CA GLN A 20 1.43 1.10 14.29
C GLN A 20 1.32 -0.21 15.09
N VAL A 21 2.43 -0.72 15.61
CA VAL A 21 2.45 -1.87 16.52
C VAL A 21 1.72 -1.52 17.83
N GLU A 22 2.02 -0.37 18.41
CA GLU A 22 1.36 0.13 19.63
C GLU A 22 -0.16 0.21 19.45
N ARG A 23 -0.62 0.74 18.32
CA ARG A 23 -2.05 0.89 18.02
C ARG A 23 -2.73 -0.45 17.70
N ASP A 24 -2.13 -1.26 16.81
CA ASP A 24 -2.85 -2.34 16.13
C ASP A 24 -2.58 -3.72 16.74
N LEU A 25 -1.43 -3.91 17.39
CA LEU A 25 -1.05 -5.21 17.96
C LEU A 25 -1.14 -5.24 19.48
N THR A 26 -0.69 -4.19 20.16
CA THR A 26 -0.69 -4.19 21.63
C THR A 26 -1.90 -3.49 22.24
N GLY A 27 -2.71 -2.81 21.43
CA GLY A 27 -3.89 -2.07 21.91
C GLY A 27 -3.52 -0.96 22.89
N ALA A 28 -2.36 -0.32 22.70
CA ALA A 28 -1.91 0.77 23.57
C ALA A 28 -2.90 1.95 23.54
N ALA A 29 -3.00 2.65 24.67
CA ALA A 29 -3.85 3.84 24.79
C ALA A 29 -3.51 4.88 23.71
N PRO A 30 -4.51 5.65 23.22
CA PRO A 30 -4.31 6.62 22.13
C PRO A 30 -3.15 7.59 22.38
N GLU A 31 -2.94 8.02 23.61
CA GLU A 31 -1.90 8.95 23.99
C GLU A 31 -0.49 8.37 23.76
N VAL A 32 -0.34 7.05 23.89
CA VAL A 32 0.95 6.34 23.72
C VAL A 32 1.31 6.31 22.24
N TRP A 33 0.47 5.72 21.40
CA TRP A 33 0.80 5.58 19.97
C TRP A 33 0.78 6.93 19.24
N GLN A 34 -0.03 7.91 19.67
CA GLN A 34 0.01 9.27 19.11
C GLN A 34 1.32 9.98 19.46
N ALA A 35 1.83 9.82 20.68
CA ALA A 35 3.13 10.35 21.06
C ALA A 35 4.26 9.73 20.22
N THR A 36 4.24 8.43 19.99
CA THR A 36 5.20 7.76 19.09
C THR A 36 5.04 8.26 17.66
N ARG A 37 3.82 8.38 17.15
CA ARG A 37 3.54 8.89 15.80
C ARG A 37 4.03 10.32 15.61
N ALA A 38 3.89 11.18 16.60
CA ALA A 38 4.38 12.56 16.55
C ALA A 38 5.91 12.67 16.38
N ARG A 39 6.67 11.61 16.67
CA ARG A 39 8.13 11.55 16.47
C ARG A 39 8.51 11.21 15.02
N VAL A 40 7.61 10.56 14.26
CA VAL A 40 7.89 10.07 12.89
C VAL A 40 8.52 11.13 11.97
N PRO A 41 8.06 12.39 11.89
CA PRO A 41 8.67 13.37 11.01
C PRO A 41 10.04 13.89 11.50
N HIS A 42 10.45 13.53 12.70
CA HIS A 42 11.67 14.06 13.34
C HIS A 42 12.75 13.00 13.57
N GLU A 43 12.40 11.72 13.48
CA GLU A 43 13.29 10.62 13.79
C GLU A 43 13.19 9.51 12.72
N GLY A 44 14.29 8.78 12.53
CA GLY A 44 14.34 7.56 11.73
C GLY A 44 14.16 7.76 10.23
N VAL A 45 13.50 6.79 9.61
CA VAL A 45 13.34 6.66 8.16
C VAL A 45 12.59 7.86 7.54
N ALA A 46 11.45 8.24 8.12
CA ALA A 46 10.62 9.30 7.57
C ALA A 46 11.31 10.67 7.65
N ALA A 47 12.02 10.97 8.74
CA ALA A 47 12.79 12.20 8.88
C ALA A 47 13.88 12.31 7.81
N GLN A 48 14.56 11.22 7.49
CA GLN A 48 15.55 11.18 6.41
C GLN A 48 14.88 11.46 5.06
N LEU A 49 13.77 10.82 4.75
CA LEU A 49 13.04 11.07 3.50
C LEU A 49 12.55 12.53 3.38
N LEU A 50 12.05 13.11 4.46
CA LEU A 50 11.63 14.51 4.48
C LEU A 50 12.81 15.46 4.23
N SER A 51 14.03 15.13 4.69
CA SER A 51 15.22 15.94 4.47
C SER A 51 15.65 16.02 3.00
N HIS A 52 15.24 15.08 2.17
CA HIS A 52 15.50 15.03 0.73
C HIS A 52 14.46 15.76 -0.12
N GLN A 53 13.43 16.37 0.49
CA GLN A 53 12.45 17.14 -0.28
C GLN A 53 13.07 18.42 -0.85
N ASP A 54 13.03 18.56 -2.17
CA ASP A 54 13.54 19.71 -2.90
C ASP A 54 12.66 20.97 -2.71
N ALA A 55 13.20 22.15 -3.06
CA ALA A 55 12.50 23.43 -2.88
C ALA A 55 11.23 23.54 -3.75
N ASP A 56 11.18 22.81 -4.85
CA ASP A 56 10.03 22.72 -5.78
C ASP A 56 8.95 21.72 -5.34
N GLY A 57 9.15 21.08 -4.18
CA GLY A 57 8.22 20.12 -3.58
C GLY A 57 8.47 18.67 -3.97
N GLN A 58 9.35 18.40 -4.94
CA GLN A 58 9.65 17.06 -5.44
C GLN A 58 10.73 16.35 -4.60
N TRP A 59 10.98 15.09 -4.95
CA TRP A 59 12.16 14.33 -4.55
C TRP A 59 12.89 13.88 -5.81
N ALA A 60 14.23 14.03 -5.80
CA ALA A 60 15.10 13.71 -6.93
C ALA A 60 14.67 14.35 -8.26
N GLY A 61 13.95 15.49 -8.20
CA GLY A 61 13.55 16.28 -9.37
C GLY A 61 12.58 15.59 -10.34
N GLY A 62 11.92 14.49 -9.97
CA GLY A 62 11.06 13.75 -10.89
C GLY A 62 9.77 13.21 -10.27
N ALA A 63 8.79 12.87 -11.12
CA ALA A 63 7.50 12.34 -10.69
C ALA A 63 7.59 10.86 -10.30
N TYR A 64 8.02 10.01 -11.22
CA TYR A 64 8.12 8.57 -11.04
C TYR A 64 9.56 8.06 -11.11
N PHE A 65 10.39 8.66 -11.96
CA PHE A 65 11.83 8.44 -12.04
C PHE A 65 12.57 9.70 -11.58
N PRO A 66 13.77 9.57 -10.95
CA PRO A 66 14.64 10.72 -10.70
C PRO A 66 14.99 11.44 -12.01
N ALA A 67 15.21 12.76 -11.94
CA ALA A 67 15.57 13.55 -13.13
C ALA A 67 16.90 13.11 -13.78
N ASP A 68 17.81 12.51 -13.01
CA ASP A 68 19.08 11.97 -13.46
C ASP A 68 19.08 10.45 -13.69
N ALA A 69 17.89 9.81 -13.71
CA ALA A 69 17.78 8.37 -13.90
C ALA A 69 18.40 7.93 -15.23
N SER A 70 19.30 6.97 -15.15
CA SER A 70 19.91 6.32 -16.32
C SER A 70 19.19 5.02 -16.66
N ARG A 71 18.93 4.79 -17.94
CA ARG A 71 18.41 3.50 -18.44
C ARG A 71 19.43 2.37 -18.37
N ASP A 72 20.72 2.70 -18.16
CA ASP A 72 21.81 1.74 -18.07
C ASP A 72 21.98 1.19 -16.64
N GLU A 73 21.33 1.78 -15.63
CA GLU A 73 21.35 1.27 -14.28
C GLU A 73 20.32 0.14 -14.09
N PRO A 74 20.70 -0.94 -13.38
CA PRO A 74 19.78 -2.05 -13.14
C PRO A 74 18.65 -1.65 -12.18
N GLY A 75 17.47 -2.16 -12.46
CA GLY A 75 16.27 -1.93 -11.63
C GLY A 75 15.62 -0.56 -11.86
N GLN A 76 14.64 -0.27 -11.02
CA GLN A 76 13.95 1.01 -11.01
C GLN A 76 14.46 1.86 -9.83
N PRO A 77 14.87 3.13 -10.02
CA PRO A 77 15.16 4.01 -8.89
C PRO A 77 13.86 4.35 -8.12
N TRP A 78 13.92 4.23 -6.79
CA TRP A 78 12.77 4.41 -5.90
C TRP A 78 12.82 5.74 -5.13
N THR A 79 13.58 6.70 -5.62
CA THR A 79 13.86 7.97 -4.94
C THR A 79 12.96 9.12 -5.38
N ALA A 80 12.20 8.96 -6.47
CA ALA A 80 11.31 9.99 -7.02
C ALA A 80 10.08 10.28 -6.13
N THR A 81 9.38 11.34 -6.46
CA THR A 81 8.29 11.94 -5.68
C THR A 81 7.18 10.92 -5.33
N THR A 82 6.67 10.17 -6.30
CA THR A 82 5.55 9.23 -6.08
C THR A 82 5.90 8.16 -5.05
N TRP A 83 7.11 7.61 -5.12
CA TRP A 83 7.57 6.57 -4.21
C TRP A 83 7.79 7.09 -2.80
N THR A 84 8.40 8.27 -2.69
CA THR A 84 8.68 8.88 -1.39
C THR A 84 7.39 9.29 -0.68
N LEU A 85 6.43 9.90 -1.39
CA LEU A 85 5.11 10.22 -0.82
C LEU A 85 4.36 8.97 -0.34
N LYS A 86 4.46 7.86 -1.09
CA LYS A 86 3.85 6.58 -0.67
C LYS A 86 4.43 6.10 0.66
N ILE A 87 5.75 6.09 0.80
CA ILE A 87 6.43 5.66 2.03
C ILE A 87 6.10 6.58 3.20
N LEU A 88 6.13 7.90 3.01
CA LEU A 88 5.79 8.87 4.06
C LEU A 88 4.35 8.70 4.57
N ARG A 89 3.38 8.44 3.68
CA ARG A 89 2.00 8.13 4.08
C ARG A 89 1.92 6.84 4.89
N GLU A 90 2.60 5.79 4.44
CA GLU A 90 2.64 4.48 5.12
C GLU A 90 3.32 4.58 6.50
N ALA A 91 4.36 5.39 6.62
CA ALA A 91 5.02 5.72 7.88
C ALA A 91 4.11 6.47 8.87
N GLY A 92 3.04 7.10 8.38
CA GLY A 92 2.08 7.85 9.21
C GLY A 92 2.42 9.33 9.36
N VAL A 93 3.24 9.88 8.46
CA VAL A 93 3.51 11.33 8.41
C VAL A 93 2.23 12.10 8.09
N GLU A 94 2.01 13.23 8.75
CA GLU A 94 0.94 14.16 8.41
C GLU A 94 1.44 15.21 7.40
N PRO A 95 0.54 15.77 6.55
CA PRO A 95 0.91 16.69 5.48
C PRO A 95 1.67 17.96 5.94
N ASP A 96 1.43 18.40 7.15
CA ASP A 96 2.06 19.60 7.74
C ASP A 96 3.56 19.43 8.06
N ALA A 97 4.03 18.18 8.09
CA ALA A 97 5.46 17.88 8.22
C ALA A 97 6.25 18.07 6.91
N LEU A 98 5.57 18.15 5.76
CA LEU A 98 6.19 18.44 4.47
C LEU A 98 6.44 19.94 4.32
N ARG A 99 7.18 20.32 3.28
CA ARG A 99 7.33 21.75 2.94
C ARG A 99 5.94 22.40 2.78
N PRO A 100 5.76 23.63 3.26
CA PRO A 100 4.51 24.36 3.07
C PRO A 100 4.10 24.38 1.60
N SER A 101 2.81 24.17 1.36
CA SER A 101 2.24 24.18 0.01
C SER A 101 2.75 23.08 -0.93
N THR A 102 3.23 21.94 -0.42
CA THR A 102 3.75 20.83 -1.25
C THR A 102 2.77 20.42 -2.36
N ALA A 103 1.47 20.33 -2.09
CA ALA A 103 0.48 20.02 -3.12
C ALA A 103 0.51 21.00 -4.31
N GLU A 104 0.61 22.29 -4.02
CA GLU A 104 0.68 23.36 -5.02
C GLU A 104 2.04 23.39 -5.73
N LEU A 105 3.13 23.19 -5.00
CA LEU A 105 4.47 23.07 -5.58
C LEU A 105 4.53 21.93 -6.59
N LEU A 106 3.99 20.75 -6.26
CA LEU A 106 3.93 19.61 -7.19
C LEU A 106 3.03 19.90 -8.39
N ARG A 107 1.90 20.58 -8.19
CA ARG A 107 1.02 21.01 -9.30
C ARG A 107 1.75 21.89 -10.31
N GLN A 108 2.60 22.80 -9.83
CA GLN A 108 3.33 23.76 -10.67
C GLN A 108 4.54 23.12 -11.33
N ASN A 109 5.31 22.33 -10.60
CA ASN A 109 6.67 21.96 -10.98
C ASN A 109 6.80 20.50 -11.44
N SER A 110 5.93 19.58 -10.97
CA SER A 110 6.06 18.17 -11.30
C SER A 110 5.27 17.78 -12.55
N ARG A 111 5.92 16.99 -13.42
CA ARG A 111 5.32 16.45 -14.65
C ARG A 111 5.65 14.98 -14.74
N TRP A 112 4.70 14.21 -15.29
CA TRP A 112 4.92 12.83 -15.61
C TRP A 112 5.93 12.70 -16.75
N GLU A 113 6.75 11.67 -16.69
CA GLU A 113 7.73 11.36 -17.73
C GLU A 113 7.06 10.92 -19.06
N TYR A 114 5.80 10.53 -18.99
CA TYR A 114 4.96 10.27 -20.15
C TYR A 114 4.12 11.50 -20.48
N ASP A 115 4.23 12.00 -21.72
CA ASP A 115 3.49 13.14 -22.28
C ASP A 115 3.55 14.47 -21.46
N GLU A 116 4.46 14.59 -20.50
CA GLU A 116 4.62 15.78 -19.63
C GLU A 116 3.30 16.24 -18.96
N LEU A 117 2.40 15.29 -18.67
CA LEU A 117 1.13 15.57 -18.02
C LEU A 117 1.35 16.17 -16.62
N PRO A 118 0.47 17.11 -16.17
CA PRO A 118 0.53 17.62 -14.81
C PRO A 118 0.39 16.49 -13.77
N TYR A 119 1.17 16.56 -12.70
CA TYR A 119 1.25 15.49 -11.70
C TYR A 119 -0.12 15.04 -11.16
N TRP A 120 -0.99 15.99 -10.83
CA TRP A 120 -2.31 15.68 -10.28
C TRP A 120 -3.38 15.35 -11.33
N ASP A 121 -3.06 15.46 -12.60
CA ASP A 121 -3.96 15.02 -13.67
C ASP A 121 -3.86 13.51 -13.94
N GLY A 122 -2.79 12.90 -13.42
CA GLY A 122 -2.55 11.47 -13.54
C GLY A 122 -1.75 11.10 -14.80
N GLU A 123 -1.56 9.81 -14.95
CA GLU A 123 -0.75 9.16 -15.97
C GLU A 123 -1.58 8.02 -16.58
N VAL A 124 -1.09 7.34 -17.59
CA VAL A 124 -1.82 6.23 -18.25
C VAL A 124 -1.87 4.97 -17.39
N ASP A 125 -0.89 4.75 -16.52
CA ASP A 125 -0.78 3.57 -15.68
C ASP A 125 -1.72 3.59 -14.47
N VAL A 126 -2.55 2.56 -14.35
CA VAL A 126 -3.48 2.36 -13.21
C VAL A 126 -2.75 2.38 -11.87
N CYS A 127 -1.59 1.70 -11.79
CA CYS A 127 -0.84 1.59 -10.54
C CYS A 127 -0.30 2.96 -10.09
N ILE A 128 0.21 3.75 -11.01
CA ILE A 128 0.72 5.11 -10.76
C ILE A 128 -0.42 6.01 -10.31
N ASN A 129 -1.52 5.99 -11.03
CA ASN A 129 -2.72 6.76 -10.69
C ASN A 129 -3.27 6.40 -9.30
N ALA A 130 -3.18 5.15 -8.88
CA ALA A 130 -3.62 4.73 -7.55
C ALA A 130 -2.79 5.38 -6.43
N PHE A 131 -1.46 5.40 -6.58
CA PHE A 131 -0.59 6.07 -5.61
C PHE A 131 -0.80 7.58 -5.60
N THR A 132 -1.02 8.16 -6.77
CA THR A 132 -1.22 9.61 -6.95
C THR A 132 -2.58 10.06 -6.42
N LEU A 133 -3.65 9.28 -6.64
CA LEU A 133 -4.97 9.53 -6.05
C LEU A 133 -4.89 9.60 -4.52
N ALA A 134 -4.28 8.58 -3.91
CA ALA A 134 -4.14 8.51 -2.47
C ALA A 134 -3.24 9.62 -1.89
N SER A 135 -2.13 9.95 -2.57
CA SER A 135 -1.22 11.01 -2.14
C SER A 135 -1.83 12.39 -2.31
N GLY A 136 -2.57 12.62 -3.41
CA GLY A 136 -3.25 13.89 -3.64
C GLY A 136 -4.39 14.12 -2.64
N ALA A 137 -5.18 13.10 -2.34
CA ALA A 137 -6.20 13.18 -1.28
C ALA A 137 -5.56 13.50 0.08
N TRP A 138 -4.43 12.86 0.40
CA TRP A 138 -3.68 13.09 1.63
C TRP A 138 -3.19 14.54 1.73
N LEU A 139 -2.67 15.11 0.63
CA LEU A 139 -2.16 16.48 0.57
C LEU A 139 -3.24 17.55 0.33
N GLY A 140 -4.49 17.15 0.09
CA GLY A 140 -5.59 18.06 -0.25
C GLY A 140 -5.50 18.65 -1.66
N ALA A 141 -4.82 17.97 -2.59
CA ALA A 141 -4.78 18.35 -4.00
C ALA A 141 -6.09 18.01 -4.72
N ASP A 142 -6.40 18.73 -5.80
CA ASP A 142 -7.47 18.33 -6.72
C ASP A 142 -7.01 17.15 -7.58
N VAL A 143 -7.59 15.98 -7.31
CA VAL A 143 -7.36 14.73 -8.05
C VAL A 143 -8.59 14.27 -8.81
N SER A 144 -9.49 15.20 -9.13
CA SER A 144 -10.71 14.90 -9.89
C SER A 144 -10.44 14.24 -11.25
N PRO A 145 -9.38 14.57 -12.00
CA PRO A 145 -9.02 13.84 -13.22
C PRO A 145 -8.71 12.36 -12.95
N ILE A 146 -7.93 12.06 -11.92
CA ILE A 146 -7.57 10.67 -11.54
C ILE A 146 -8.79 9.90 -11.03
N ARG A 147 -9.65 10.56 -10.23
CA ARG A 147 -10.93 9.97 -9.80
C ARG A 147 -11.75 9.51 -11.00
N ARG A 148 -11.87 10.37 -12.02
CA ARG A 148 -12.59 10.08 -13.26
C ARG A 148 -11.94 8.92 -14.01
N PHE A 149 -10.62 8.91 -14.12
CA PHE A 149 -9.85 7.83 -14.74
C PHE A 149 -10.25 6.45 -14.19
N PHE A 150 -10.36 6.28 -12.87
CA PHE A 150 -10.73 4.99 -12.28
C PHE A 150 -12.16 4.55 -12.64
N LEU A 151 -13.08 5.47 -12.83
CA LEU A 151 -14.45 5.17 -13.25
C LEU A 151 -14.54 4.82 -14.73
N GLU A 152 -13.77 5.50 -15.57
CA GLU A 152 -13.80 5.36 -17.03
C GLU A 152 -13.02 4.12 -17.52
N HIS A 153 -11.96 3.73 -16.82
CA HIS A 153 -11.06 2.63 -17.23
C HIS A 153 -11.25 1.33 -16.45
N GLN A 154 -12.32 1.20 -15.68
CA GLN A 154 -12.66 -0.08 -15.07
C GLN A 154 -13.14 -1.05 -16.15
N LEU A 155 -12.54 -2.23 -16.20
CA LEU A 155 -12.86 -3.24 -17.21
C LEU A 155 -14.14 -4.01 -16.86
N GLY A 156 -14.72 -4.66 -17.86
CA GLY A 156 -16.01 -5.36 -17.76
C GLY A 156 -16.02 -6.54 -16.76
N ASP A 157 -14.86 -7.09 -16.41
CA ASP A 157 -14.71 -8.15 -15.40
C ASP A 157 -14.59 -7.61 -13.95
N GLY A 158 -14.59 -6.29 -13.79
CA GLY A 158 -14.68 -5.57 -12.53
C GLY A 158 -13.36 -5.00 -12.00
N GLY A 159 -12.22 -5.34 -12.58
CA GLY A 159 -10.92 -4.80 -12.15
C GLY A 159 -10.34 -3.80 -13.15
N TRP A 160 -9.00 -3.67 -13.14
CA TRP A 160 -8.22 -2.79 -14.00
C TRP A 160 -6.98 -3.50 -14.55
N ASN A 161 -6.40 -2.93 -15.62
CA ASN A 161 -5.15 -3.38 -16.20
C ASN A 161 -4.36 -2.18 -16.72
N CYS A 162 -3.06 -2.04 -16.39
CA CYS A 162 -2.19 -1.00 -16.93
C CYS A 162 -2.04 -1.07 -18.45
N GLU A 163 -2.15 -2.27 -19.03
CA GLU A 163 -2.09 -2.50 -20.49
C GLU A 163 -3.39 -2.11 -21.25
N TRP A 164 -4.32 -1.40 -20.61
CA TRP A 164 -5.56 -0.95 -21.26
C TRP A 164 -5.28 -0.09 -22.50
N VAL A 165 -4.22 0.70 -22.50
CA VAL A 165 -3.76 1.51 -23.64
C VAL A 165 -3.35 0.65 -24.84
N GLU A 166 -2.93 -0.60 -24.60
CA GLU A 166 -2.61 -1.60 -25.61
C GLU A 166 -3.82 -2.48 -25.99
N GLY A 167 -4.99 -2.16 -25.45
CA GLY A 167 -6.24 -2.85 -25.75
C GLY A 167 -6.53 -4.06 -24.86
N ALA A 168 -5.91 -4.16 -23.68
CA ALA A 168 -6.25 -5.22 -22.71
C ALA A 168 -7.72 -5.09 -22.28
N THR A 169 -8.45 -6.21 -22.36
CA THR A 169 -9.87 -6.32 -21.98
C THR A 169 -10.09 -7.17 -20.72
N VAL A 170 -9.02 -7.69 -20.15
CA VAL A 170 -9.02 -8.53 -18.94
C VAL A 170 -8.18 -7.86 -17.88
N SER A 171 -8.72 -7.79 -16.67
CA SER A 171 -8.05 -7.19 -15.53
C SER A 171 -6.83 -7.99 -15.06
N SER A 172 -5.85 -7.31 -14.46
CA SER A 172 -4.71 -7.93 -13.82
C SER A 172 -4.80 -7.84 -12.29
N PHE A 173 -4.21 -8.80 -11.59
CA PHE A 173 -4.13 -8.78 -10.13
C PHE A 173 -3.40 -7.54 -9.59
N PRO A 174 -2.17 -7.20 -10.10
CA PRO A 174 -1.45 -6.03 -9.59
C PRO A 174 -2.20 -4.72 -9.83
N SER A 175 -2.66 -4.47 -11.05
CA SER A 175 -3.37 -3.21 -11.36
C SER A 175 -4.66 -3.07 -10.55
N THR A 176 -5.41 -4.18 -10.41
CA THR A 176 -6.66 -4.17 -9.62
C THR A 176 -6.38 -3.91 -8.15
N LEU A 177 -5.37 -4.57 -7.54
CA LEU A 177 -5.04 -4.35 -6.14
C LEU A 177 -4.58 -2.91 -5.89
N ASN A 178 -3.71 -2.36 -6.73
CA ASN A 178 -3.28 -0.97 -6.61
C ASN A 178 -4.47 -0.01 -6.73
N ALA A 179 -5.37 -0.22 -7.68
CA ALA A 179 -6.57 0.59 -7.87
C ALA A 179 -7.44 0.60 -6.61
N ILE A 180 -7.80 -0.58 -6.08
CA ILE A 180 -8.71 -0.67 -4.91
C ILE A 180 -8.07 -0.12 -3.63
N GLU A 181 -6.74 -0.27 -3.44
CA GLU A 181 -6.03 0.36 -2.33
C GLU A 181 -6.01 1.89 -2.44
N GLY A 182 -5.68 2.42 -3.62
CA GLY A 182 -5.68 3.87 -3.86
C GLY A 182 -7.06 4.50 -3.67
N ILE A 183 -8.12 3.81 -4.15
CA ILE A 183 -9.51 4.23 -3.96
C ILE A 183 -9.89 4.19 -2.48
N LEU A 184 -9.56 3.13 -1.74
CA LEU A 184 -9.85 3.03 -0.32
C LEU A 184 -9.16 4.15 0.49
N ASP A 185 -7.89 4.43 0.20
CA ASP A 185 -7.14 5.51 0.86
C ASP A 185 -7.77 6.89 0.55
N TYR A 186 -8.20 7.10 -0.69
CA TYR A 186 -8.94 8.30 -1.09
C TYR A 186 -10.28 8.41 -0.31
N GLU A 187 -11.12 7.35 -0.33
CA GLU A 187 -12.41 7.34 0.37
C GLU A 187 -12.26 7.67 1.86
N ARG A 188 -11.27 7.07 2.53
CA ARG A 188 -10.99 7.30 3.95
C ARG A 188 -10.59 8.75 4.23
N ARG A 189 -9.91 9.41 3.29
CA ARG A 189 -9.44 10.80 3.47
C ARG A 189 -10.54 11.82 3.20
N VAL A 190 -11.39 11.59 2.19
CA VAL A 190 -12.47 12.53 1.81
C VAL A 190 -13.79 12.25 2.56
N GLY A 191 -13.87 11.18 3.33
CA GLY A 191 -15.08 10.80 4.06
C GLY A 191 -16.10 9.98 3.24
N GLY A 192 -15.67 9.45 2.10
CA GLY A 192 -16.46 8.57 1.24
C GLY A 192 -16.72 9.13 -0.16
N ASP A 193 -16.90 8.22 -1.12
CA ASP A 193 -17.28 8.49 -2.52
C ASP A 193 -18.08 7.28 -3.02
N ALA A 194 -19.37 7.44 -3.24
CA ALA A 194 -20.26 6.33 -3.56
C ALA A 194 -19.93 5.64 -4.91
N GLU A 195 -19.48 6.40 -5.92
CA GLU A 195 -19.16 5.85 -7.25
C GLU A 195 -17.84 5.08 -7.19
N LEU A 196 -16.79 5.65 -6.57
CA LEU A 196 -15.52 4.97 -6.37
C LEU A 196 -15.66 3.76 -5.44
N ARG A 197 -16.47 3.85 -4.38
CA ARG A 197 -16.78 2.69 -3.53
C ARG A 197 -17.39 1.55 -4.31
N ALA A 198 -18.39 1.84 -5.17
CA ALA A 198 -18.97 0.83 -6.03
C ALA A 198 -17.96 0.23 -7.01
N ALA A 199 -17.04 1.04 -7.55
CA ALA A 199 -15.95 0.56 -8.40
C ALA A 199 -14.96 -0.30 -7.60
N ARG A 200 -14.57 0.11 -6.39
CA ARG A 200 -13.70 -0.66 -5.48
C ARG A 200 -14.30 -2.03 -5.18
N HIS A 201 -15.58 -2.10 -4.81
CA HIS A 201 -16.25 -3.38 -4.52
C HIS A 201 -16.26 -4.31 -5.74
N ARG A 202 -16.42 -3.80 -6.96
CA ARG A 202 -16.29 -4.63 -8.17
C ARG A 202 -14.85 -5.17 -8.35
N GLY A 203 -13.84 -4.36 -8.04
CA GLY A 203 -12.43 -4.77 -8.07
C GLY A 203 -12.10 -5.80 -6.98
N GLU A 204 -12.67 -5.63 -5.79
CA GLU A 204 -12.58 -6.62 -4.70
C GLU A 204 -13.23 -7.94 -5.11
N GLU A 205 -14.42 -7.91 -5.71
CA GLU A 205 -15.10 -9.11 -6.22
C GLU A 205 -14.28 -9.80 -7.32
N TYR A 206 -13.60 -9.05 -8.20
CA TYR A 206 -12.66 -9.63 -9.18
C TYR A 206 -11.59 -10.48 -8.49
N LEU A 207 -10.98 -10.00 -7.39
CA LEU A 207 -9.96 -10.73 -6.62
C LEU A 207 -10.58 -11.90 -5.82
N LEU A 208 -11.72 -11.70 -5.18
CA LEU A 208 -12.40 -12.73 -4.37
C LEU A 208 -12.81 -13.95 -5.19
N ARG A 209 -13.31 -13.78 -6.42
CA ARG A 209 -13.60 -14.89 -7.34
C ARG A 209 -12.39 -15.76 -7.66
N ARG A 210 -11.19 -15.24 -7.43
CA ARG A 210 -9.89 -15.88 -7.65
C ARG A 210 -9.23 -16.33 -6.35
N SER A 211 -9.97 -16.29 -5.23
CA SER A 211 -9.44 -16.54 -3.88
C SER A 211 -8.12 -15.76 -3.62
N LEU A 212 -7.96 -14.61 -4.25
CA LEU A 212 -6.75 -13.76 -4.21
C LEU A 212 -5.47 -14.42 -4.79
N LEU A 213 -5.53 -15.64 -5.27
CA LEU A 213 -4.37 -16.46 -5.59
C LEU A 213 -4.38 -17.05 -6.99
N ARG A 214 -5.57 -17.38 -7.52
CA ARG A 214 -5.71 -18.36 -8.59
C ARG A 214 -6.11 -17.76 -9.93
N ARG A 215 -5.56 -18.32 -11.00
CA ARG A 215 -6.08 -18.10 -12.35
C ARG A 215 -7.41 -18.81 -12.50
N LEU A 216 -8.44 -18.14 -13.00
CA LEU A 216 -9.74 -18.78 -13.26
C LEU A 216 -9.65 -19.85 -14.36
N SER A 217 -8.75 -19.66 -15.34
CA SER A 217 -8.64 -20.58 -16.48
C SER A 217 -8.01 -21.94 -16.13
N SER A 218 -7.03 -21.96 -15.21
CA SER A 218 -6.29 -23.19 -14.85
C SER A 218 -6.49 -23.61 -13.40
N GLY A 219 -6.98 -22.72 -12.53
CA GLY A 219 -7.04 -22.94 -11.08
C GLY A 219 -5.66 -22.88 -10.38
N GLU A 220 -4.60 -22.61 -11.13
CA GLU A 220 -3.23 -22.57 -10.58
C GLU A 220 -3.00 -21.30 -9.74
N VAL A 221 -2.25 -21.46 -8.66
CA VAL A 221 -1.77 -20.33 -7.85
C VAL A 221 -0.67 -19.60 -8.60
N HIS A 222 -0.76 -18.28 -8.64
CA HIS A 222 0.32 -17.46 -9.19
C HIS A 222 1.56 -17.52 -8.30
N PRO A 223 2.74 -17.85 -8.82
CA PRO A 223 3.97 -17.98 -8.02
C PRO A 223 4.34 -16.71 -7.25
N TRP A 224 4.12 -15.55 -7.84
CA TRP A 224 4.42 -14.27 -7.19
C TRP A 224 3.45 -13.93 -6.03
N ALA A 225 2.25 -14.53 -5.99
CA ALA A 225 1.29 -14.27 -4.90
C ALA A 225 1.81 -14.71 -3.52
N VAL A 226 2.76 -15.64 -3.48
CA VAL A 226 3.34 -16.21 -2.26
C VAL A 226 4.76 -15.69 -1.96
N GLN A 227 5.28 -14.76 -2.76
CA GLN A 227 6.60 -14.15 -2.59
C GLN A 227 6.46 -12.82 -1.85
N PHE A 228 6.58 -12.84 -0.53
CA PHE A 228 6.41 -11.64 0.28
C PHE A 228 7.68 -10.81 0.29
N VAL A 229 7.59 -9.61 -0.27
CA VAL A 229 8.67 -8.62 -0.36
C VAL A 229 8.13 -7.26 0.08
N TYR A 230 8.84 -6.58 0.95
CA TYR A 230 8.55 -5.20 1.36
C TYR A 230 9.72 -4.27 0.98
N PRO A 231 9.48 -3.02 0.58
CA PRO A 231 8.17 -2.37 0.37
C PRO A 231 7.34 -3.02 -0.73
N PHE A 232 6.01 -2.99 -0.59
CA PHE A 232 5.14 -3.66 -1.57
C PHE A 232 5.21 -3.05 -2.97
N ARG A 233 5.64 -1.82 -3.12
CA ARG A 233 5.68 -1.10 -4.39
C ARG A 233 4.35 -1.23 -5.15
N TRP A 234 4.41 -1.60 -6.43
CA TRP A 234 3.24 -1.92 -7.26
C TRP A 234 2.95 -3.43 -7.32
N THR A 235 3.76 -4.28 -6.70
CA THR A 235 3.67 -5.73 -6.82
C THR A 235 2.51 -6.31 -6.03
N TYR A 236 2.00 -7.44 -6.49
CA TYR A 236 0.94 -8.18 -5.84
C TYR A 236 1.49 -9.28 -4.94
N THR A 237 0.94 -9.42 -3.75
CA THR A 237 1.13 -10.60 -2.89
C THR A 237 -0.16 -10.93 -2.14
N ALA A 238 -0.32 -12.19 -1.73
CA ALA A 238 -1.46 -12.60 -0.89
C ALA A 238 -1.53 -11.82 0.42
N LEU A 239 -0.37 -11.52 1.02
CA LEU A 239 -0.29 -10.73 2.24
C LEU A 239 -0.84 -9.31 2.03
N ARG A 240 -0.38 -8.61 1.00
CA ARG A 240 -0.84 -7.26 0.68
C ARG A 240 -2.34 -7.24 0.37
N ALA A 241 -2.79 -8.22 -0.43
CA ALA A 241 -4.21 -8.33 -0.79
C ALA A 241 -5.09 -8.61 0.44
N THR A 242 -4.71 -9.54 1.32
CA THR A 242 -5.48 -9.81 2.55
C THR A 242 -5.50 -8.64 3.51
N ASP A 243 -4.39 -7.85 3.61
CA ASP A 243 -4.38 -6.62 4.41
C ASP A 243 -5.29 -5.54 3.83
N HIS A 244 -5.37 -5.43 2.48
CA HIS A 244 -6.39 -4.57 1.85
C HIS A 244 -7.81 -4.94 2.30
N PHE A 245 -8.18 -6.23 2.23
CA PHE A 245 -9.52 -6.68 2.65
C PHE A 245 -9.80 -6.45 4.14
N ARG A 246 -8.80 -6.58 5.00
CA ARG A 246 -8.92 -6.19 6.41
C ARG A 246 -9.25 -4.69 6.54
N ARG A 247 -8.50 -3.82 5.87
CA ARG A 247 -8.68 -2.36 5.89
C ARG A 247 -10.03 -1.94 5.29
N ALA A 248 -10.44 -2.60 4.22
CA ALA A 248 -11.73 -2.36 3.57
C ALA A 248 -12.89 -2.80 4.48
N ALA A 249 -12.79 -3.98 5.10
CA ALA A 249 -13.80 -4.46 6.05
C ALA A 249 -13.95 -3.53 7.26
N GLU A 250 -12.85 -2.99 7.80
CA GLU A 250 -12.90 -1.97 8.86
C GLU A 250 -13.61 -0.69 8.41
N TRP A 251 -13.35 -0.23 7.18
CA TRP A 251 -13.99 0.97 6.62
C TRP A 251 -15.47 0.79 6.31
N ASP A 252 -15.83 -0.36 5.76
CA ASP A 252 -17.20 -0.69 5.37
C ASP A 252 -18.01 -1.28 6.52
N ALA A 253 -17.44 -1.46 7.72
CA ALA A 253 -18.03 -2.14 8.88
C ALA A 253 -18.55 -3.54 8.51
N ALA A 254 -17.79 -4.30 7.72
CA ALA A 254 -18.14 -5.62 7.19
C ALA A 254 -17.38 -6.74 7.89
N SER A 255 -17.98 -7.93 7.91
CA SER A 255 -17.28 -9.15 8.35
C SER A 255 -16.31 -9.64 7.27
N PRO A 256 -15.26 -10.41 7.63
CA PRO A 256 -14.36 -11.05 6.66
C PRO A 256 -15.13 -11.97 5.69
N ASP A 257 -14.83 -11.84 4.39
CA ASP A 257 -15.38 -12.76 3.38
C ASP A 257 -14.71 -14.13 3.50
N ALA A 258 -15.51 -15.21 3.57
CA ALA A 258 -15.01 -16.57 3.73
C ALA A 258 -14.06 -17.02 2.59
N ARG A 259 -14.16 -16.41 1.40
CA ARG A 259 -13.28 -16.70 0.26
C ARG A 259 -11.83 -16.26 0.49
N LEU A 260 -11.55 -15.48 1.53
CA LEU A 260 -10.19 -15.09 1.93
C LEU A 260 -9.43 -16.24 2.63
N ALA A 261 -10.11 -17.29 3.08
CA ALA A 261 -9.53 -18.35 3.91
C ALA A 261 -8.25 -18.96 3.32
N GLU A 262 -8.22 -19.23 2.00
CA GLU A 262 -7.05 -19.80 1.34
C GLU A 262 -5.85 -18.85 1.36
N ALA A 263 -6.04 -17.57 1.05
CA ALA A 263 -4.99 -16.56 1.06
C ALA A 263 -4.48 -16.29 2.48
N VAL A 264 -5.37 -16.24 3.48
CA VAL A 264 -4.98 -16.17 4.90
C VAL A 264 -4.18 -17.40 5.32
N GLY A 265 -4.57 -18.59 4.82
CA GLY A 265 -3.80 -19.85 5.00
C GLY A 265 -2.37 -19.74 4.46
N VAL A 266 -2.18 -19.11 3.29
CA VAL A 266 -0.86 -18.85 2.71
C VAL A 266 -0.05 -17.89 3.59
N VAL A 267 -0.66 -16.79 4.07
CA VAL A 267 0.00 -15.86 5.00
C VAL A 267 0.43 -16.59 6.27
N ARG A 268 -0.44 -17.38 6.87
CA ARG A 268 -0.16 -18.18 8.08
C ARG A 268 0.95 -19.19 7.86
N GLY A 269 0.92 -19.92 6.74
CA GLY A 269 1.91 -20.93 6.37
C GLY A 269 3.30 -20.38 6.06
N ALA A 270 3.41 -19.08 5.75
CA ALA A 270 4.67 -18.40 5.50
C ALA A 270 5.39 -17.95 6.79
N ARG A 271 4.77 -18.11 7.96
CA ARG A 271 5.36 -17.78 9.25
C ARG A 271 6.55 -18.68 9.55
N ASN A 272 7.69 -18.07 9.89
CA ASN A 272 8.89 -18.81 10.26
C ASN A 272 8.83 -19.33 11.70
N PRO A 273 9.71 -20.30 12.08
CA PRO A 273 9.75 -20.86 13.44
C PRO A 273 10.04 -19.82 14.55
N ASP A 274 10.70 -18.71 14.20
CA ASP A 274 10.93 -17.58 15.11
C ASP A 274 9.68 -16.72 15.35
N GLY A 275 8.59 -16.99 14.65
CA GLY A 275 7.34 -16.27 14.78
C GLY A 275 7.18 -15.08 13.85
N THR A 276 8.16 -14.80 13.00
CA THR A 276 8.20 -13.64 12.07
C THR A 276 7.96 -14.05 10.62
N TRP A 277 7.86 -13.07 9.72
CA TRP A 277 7.90 -13.24 8.26
C TRP A 277 9.19 -12.65 7.73
N HIS A 278 9.93 -13.45 6.96
CA HIS A 278 11.21 -13.06 6.41
C HIS A 278 11.06 -12.43 5.04
N GLN A 279 11.93 -11.45 4.75
CA GLN A 279 12.05 -10.83 3.45
C GLN A 279 12.46 -11.87 2.38
N ARG A 280 11.68 -11.99 1.29
CA ARG A 280 11.94 -13.00 0.24
C ARG A 280 12.75 -12.48 -0.93
N GLY A 281 12.99 -11.18 -1.01
CA GLY A 281 13.71 -10.52 -2.08
C GLY A 281 13.87 -9.04 -1.84
N VAL A 282 14.36 -8.33 -2.85
CA VAL A 282 14.42 -6.87 -2.89
C VAL A 282 13.90 -6.40 -4.24
N HIS A 283 13.36 -5.20 -4.28
CA HIS A 283 13.14 -4.49 -5.52
C HIS A 283 14.45 -3.80 -5.90
N GLU A 284 15.05 -4.23 -7.00
CA GLU A 284 16.29 -3.65 -7.49
C GLU A 284 16.09 -2.17 -7.84
N GLY A 285 17.10 -1.36 -7.56
CA GLY A 285 17.16 0.06 -7.82
C GLY A 285 17.60 0.89 -6.64
N HIS A 286 17.96 2.14 -6.91
CA HIS A 286 18.46 3.06 -5.90
C HIS A 286 17.33 3.49 -4.92
N THR A 287 17.63 3.50 -3.62
CA THR A 287 16.77 3.98 -2.55
C THR A 287 17.49 5.03 -1.70
N TRP A 288 16.74 5.94 -1.06
CA TRP A 288 17.32 6.91 -0.12
C TRP A 288 17.91 6.27 1.14
N ILE A 289 17.35 5.14 1.52
CA ILE A 289 17.58 4.49 2.81
C ILE A 289 17.38 2.99 2.68
N ALA A 290 17.83 2.21 3.64
CA ALA A 290 17.39 0.82 3.81
C ALA A 290 15.94 0.83 4.33
N GLU A 291 14.99 0.35 3.53
CA GLU A 291 13.56 0.45 3.81
C GLU A 291 13.04 -0.71 4.67
N ASP A 292 13.77 -1.84 4.68
CA ASP A 292 13.45 -3.03 5.47
C ASP A 292 14.70 -3.93 5.60
N ALA A 293 14.52 -5.11 6.20
CA ALA A 293 15.56 -6.11 6.38
C ALA A 293 16.10 -6.67 5.03
N PRO A 294 17.35 -7.17 4.99
CA PRO A 294 17.87 -7.87 3.83
C PRO A 294 17.11 -9.17 3.53
N PRO A 295 17.20 -9.70 2.28
CA PRO A 295 16.60 -10.98 1.93
C PRO A 295 17.05 -12.12 2.86
N GLY A 296 16.09 -12.92 3.31
CA GLY A 296 16.31 -14.03 4.24
C GLY A 296 16.23 -13.67 5.72
N GLU A 297 16.24 -12.38 6.06
CA GLU A 297 16.15 -11.91 7.45
C GLU A 297 14.70 -11.59 7.85
N PRO A 298 14.39 -11.59 9.17
CA PRO A 298 13.09 -11.18 9.69
C PRO A 298 12.73 -9.74 9.27
N SER A 299 11.62 -9.58 8.60
CA SER A 299 11.10 -8.28 8.17
C SER A 299 10.11 -7.75 9.20
N PRO A 300 10.38 -6.60 9.85
CA PRO A 300 9.43 -5.96 10.73
C PRO A 300 8.11 -5.58 10.04
N TRP A 301 8.18 -5.04 8.82
CA TRP A 301 7.00 -4.63 8.07
C TRP A 301 6.14 -5.81 7.63
N LEU A 302 6.73 -6.86 7.03
CA LEU A 302 5.97 -8.06 6.66
C LEU A 302 5.33 -8.72 7.88
N THR A 303 6.05 -8.74 9.00
CA THR A 303 5.56 -9.30 10.27
C THR A 303 4.38 -8.49 10.81
N LEU A 304 4.46 -7.16 10.81
CA LEU A 304 3.36 -6.29 11.22
C LEU A 304 2.10 -6.53 10.37
N HIS A 305 2.22 -6.49 9.04
CA HIS A 305 1.08 -6.72 8.13
C HIS A 305 0.47 -8.11 8.31
N ALA A 306 1.31 -9.15 8.43
CA ALA A 306 0.84 -10.51 8.61
C ALA A 306 0.11 -10.71 9.96
N LEU A 307 0.64 -10.15 11.05
CA LEU A 307 -0.02 -10.21 12.36
C LEU A 307 -1.35 -9.48 12.37
N ARG A 308 -1.46 -8.31 11.72
CA ARG A 308 -2.74 -7.59 11.56
C ARG A 308 -3.79 -8.46 10.87
N VAL A 309 -3.42 -9.07 9.74
CA VAL A 309 -4.32 -9.95 8.97
C VAL A 309 -4.76 -11.13 9.81
N LEU A 310 -3.82 -11.83 10.46
CA LEU A 310 -4.13 -13.04 11.21
C LEU A 310 -4.98 -12.73 12.45
N ARG A 311 -4.66 -11.67 13.22
CA ARG A 311 -5.43 -11.29 14.41
C ARG A 311 -6.86 -10.87 14.04
N TRP A 312 -7.02 -10.09 12.98
CA TRP A 312 -8.32 -9.70 12.45
C TRP A 312 -9.15 -10.92 12.03
N TRP A 313 -8.56 -11.81 11.25
CA TRP A 313 -9.22 -13.02 10.80
C TRP A 313 -9.63 -13.94 11.95
N ASP A 314 -8.72 -14.24 12.87
CA ASP A 314 -8.95 -15.14 13.99
C ASP A 314 -9.99 -14.59 14.97
N ALA A 315 -9.99 -13.28 15.21
CA ALA A 315 -11.00 -12.63 16.03
C ALA A 315 -12.42 -12.78 15.46
N ALA A 316 -12.58 -12.66 14.14
CA ALA A 316 -13.86 -12.87 13.50
C ALA A 316 -14.33 -14.34 13.53
N GLN A 317 -13.39 -15.31 13.44
CA GLN A 317 -13.73 -16.74 13.57
C GLN A 317 -14.07 -17.16 15.01
N ALA A 318 -13.57 -16.42 16.01
CA ALA A 318 -13.85 -16.69 17.42
C ALA A 318 -15.21 -16.16 17.91
N GLN A 319 -15.89 -15.30 17.13
CA GLN A 319 -17.23 -14.81 17.40
C GLN A 319 -18.24 -15.70 16.63
N PRO A 320 -18.83 -16.74 17.25
CA PRO A 320 -19.88 -17.51 16.57
C PRO A 320 -21.09 -16.57 16.35
N ASP A 321 -21.78 -16.77 15.22
CA ASP A 321 -22.94 -16.01 14.76
C ASP A 321 -23.87 -15.52 15.89
N ALA A 322 -23.72 -14.29 16.28
CA ALA A 322 -24.70 -13.60 17.13
C ALA A 322 -25.94 -13.10 16.32
N ALA A 323 -26.13 -13.64 15.10
CA ALA A 323 -27.18 -13.22 14.16
C ALA A 323 -28.03 -14.42 13.68
N ALA A 324 -28.26 -15.41 14.54
CA ALA A 324 -29.25 -16.47 14.27
C ALA A 324 -30.15 -16.67 15.50
N ASP A 325 -30.90 -15.64 15.83
CA ASP A 325 -32.13 -15.74 16.66
C ASP A 325 -33.16 -14.73 16.14
#